data_06a10f78ac1f9d093b1f8306c87872a8
#
_entry.id   06a10f78ac1f9d093b1f8306c87872a8
#
_cell.length_a   1.000
_cell.length_b   1.000
_cell.length_c   1.000
_cell.angle_alpha   90.00
_cell.angle_beta   90.00
_cell.angle_gamma   90.00
#
_symmetry.space_group_name_H-M   'P 1'
#
loop_
_entity.id
_entity.type
_entity.pdbx_description
1 polymer ?
#
loop_
_entity_poly.entity_id
_entity_poly.type
_entity_poly.pdbx_seq_one_letter_code
_entity_poly.pdbx_strand_id
1 'polypeptide(L)'
;MRRWVTTLAAALLPAALGAQQYRVADSIVESGIRRGIYPGAVLVLGGRAGIRYQKGYGHLTWSAASPVPDPDSTRYDLASLTKVVGTMPAVARLVEEGKVALDAPVERYLPRFVGGAKGRVTVRMLLDHTSGLPAYLEFFRLTQDRDSAIALLYRTPLRRAPGATVEYSDLNFLLLGLLVEAVSGEPLARHVPRAVLGPAGMTHTGYGVPAAARERTAPTGQYRGRPVCCSVNDQNAARFGGAAGHAGLFGTGTDLARYLRLWLGEGELDGVRLFSPATARLFLSPAEAGATRLLGWERPPHRANGAGEPCRRPCDSAYGSELSDAAFGHTGWTGTLLWADPARDLFVVFLTNRSYAPRLGNSIRALRGVRGALADALVRSATP
;
A
#
# COMPACT_ATOMS: atom_id res chain seq x y z
N MET A 1 66.10 11.17 -2.72
CA MET A 1 64.96 10.26 -2.78
C MET A 1 64.01 10.61 -1.65
N ARG A 2 62.96 11.40 -1.90
CA ARG A 2 61.91 11.72 -0.95
C ARG A 2 60.66 10.94 -1.37
N ARG A 3 60.20 10.00 -0.52
CA ARG A 3 58.97 9.24 -0.69
C ARG A 3 57.77 10.11 -0.28
N TRP A 4 56.83 10.30 -1.18
CA TRP A 4 55.55 10.89 -0.92
C TRP A 4 54.63 9.80 -0.34
N VAL A 5 54.17 9.97 0.88
CA VAL A 5 53.10 9.19 1.49
C VAL A 5 51.82 10.00 1.27
N THR A 6 51.01 9.59 0.31
CA THR A 6 49.67 10.15 0.10
C THR A 6 48.68 9.46 1.02
N THR A 7 48.12 10.21 1.94
CA THR A 7 47.11 9.81 2.90
C THR A 7 45.74 9.65 2.19
N LEU A 8 45.25 8.39 2.06
CA LEU A 8 43.87 8.09 1.71
C LEU A 8 43.00 8.15 2.99
N ALA A 9 42.40 9.29 3.31
CA ALA A 9 41.57 9.47 4.49
C ALA A 9 40.31 10.33 4.24
N ALA A 10 39.67 10.19 3.07
CA ALA A 10 38.54 11.10 2.75
C ALA A 10 37.22 10.44 2.32
N ALA A 11 37.03 9.11 2.44
CA ALA A 11 35.82 8.44 1.91
C ALA A 11 34.90 7.79 2.94
N LEU A 12 35.20 7.82 4.25
CA LEU A 12 34.38 7.11 5.27
C LEU A 12 33.45 8.00 6.12
N LEU A 13 33.58 9.33 6.06
CA LEU A 13 32.76 10.24 6.88
C LEU A 13 31.27 10.37 6.47
N PRO A 14 30.87 10.39 5.17
CA PRO A 14 29.45 10.60 4.83
C PRO A 14 28.56 9.41 5.17
N ALA A 15 29.05 8.17 5.12
CA ALA A 15 28.26 6.98 5.41
C ALA A 15 27.94 6.82 6.92
N ALA A 16 28.85 7.24 7.80
CA ALA A 16 28.66 7.16 9.25
C ALA A 16 27.67 8.21 9.77
N LEU A 17 27.65 9.41 9.21
CA LEU A 17 26.69 10.47 9.54
C LEU A 17 25.26 10.08 9.09
N GLY A 18 25.10 9.49 7.90
CA GLY A 18 23.81 9.01 7.42
C GLY A 18 23.20 7.90 8.30
N ALA A 19 24.01 6.97 8.79
CA ALA A 19 23.54 5.90 9.69
C ALA A 19 23.09 6.43 11.06
N GLN A 20 23.68 7.51 11.56
CA GLN A 20 23.31 8.12 12.83
C GLN A 20 21.96 8.84 12.77
N GLN A 21 21.62 9.42 11.62
CA GLN A 21 20.37 10.15 11.38
C GLN A 21 19.13 9.27 11.57
N TYR A 22 19.20 7.97 11.26
CA TYR A 22 18.03 7.05 11.31
C TYR A 22 18.00 6.14 12.54
N ARG A 23 18.88 6.33 13.52
CA ARG A 23 18.91 5.49 14.75
C ARG A 23 17.60 5.49 15.53
N VAL A 24 16.88 6.61 15.55
CA VAL A 24 15.56 6.68 16.21
C VAL A 24 14.55 5.81 15.47
N ALA A 25 14.54 5.85 14.14
CA ALA A 25 13.69 5.00 13.32
C ALA A 25 14.01 3.51 13.53
N ASP A 26 15.31 3.15 13.54
CA ASP A 26 15.77 1.79 13.84
C ASP A 26 15.24 1.30 15.21
N SER A 27 15.41 2.11 16.25
CA SER A 27 14.96 1.79 17.60
C SER A 27 13.44 1.57 17.69
N ILE A 28 12.64 2.36 16.94
CA ILE A 28 11.19 2.23 16.86
C ILE A 28 10.82 0.90 16.19
N VAL A 29 11.43 0.57 15.06
CA VAL A 29 11.18 -0.69 14.33
C VAL A 29 11.57 -1.89 15.18
N GLU A 30 12.75 -1.89 15.79
CA GLU A 30 13.21 -2.97 16.67
C GLU A 30 12.35 -3.11 17.94
N SER A 31 11.82 -2.01 18.47
CA SER A 31 10.86 -2.04 19.57
C SER A 31 9.60 -2.83 19.20
N GLY A 32 9.11 -2.73 17.97
CA GLY A 32 7.99 -3.52 17.48
C GLY A 32 8.26 -5.02 17.53
N ILE A 33 9.48 -5.45 17.17
CA ILE A 33 9.93 -6.86 17.27
C ILE A 33 10.01 -7.30 18.73
N ARG A 34 10.70 -6.52 19.57
CA ARG A 34 10.84 -6.84 21.02
C ARG A 34 9.48 -6.94 21.73
N ARG A 35 8.51 -6.13 21.33
CA ARG A 35 7.13 -6.16 21.86
C ARG A 35 6.28 -7.29 21.29
N GLY A 36 6.80 -8.10 20.38
CA GLY A 36 6.08 -9.23 19.81
C GLY A 36 4.98 -8.85 18.80
N ILE A 37 5.05 -7.67 18.18
CA ILE A 37 4.06 -7.19 17.20
C ILE A 37 4.26 -7.90 15.85
N TYR A 38 5.50 -8.02 15.41
CA TYR A 38 5.94 -8.70 14.17
C TYR A 38 7.34 -9.27 14.37
N PRO A 39 7.70 -10.40 13.70
CA PRO A 39 9.02 -11.03 13.85
C PRO A 39 10.12 -10.31 13.09
N GLY A 40 9.77 -9.63 12.01
CA GLY A 40 10.71 -8.87 11.19
C GLY A 40 10.03 -7.80 10.36
N ALA A 41 10.87 -6.93 9.79
CA ALA A 41 10.42 -5.80 9.01
C ALA A 41 11.43 -5.40 7.93
N VAL A 42 10.96 -4.65 6.95
CA VAL A 42 11.75 -3.87 6.00
C VAL A 42 11.34 -2.41 6.13
N LEU A 43 12.32 -1.52 6.21
CA LEU A 43 12.16 -0.07 6.12
C LEU A 43 12.94 0.43 4.90
N VAL A 44 12.28 1.19 4.03
CA VAL A 44 12.90 1.91 2.93
C VAL A 44 12.37 3.34 2.94
N LEU A 45 13.25 4.31 2.83
CA LEU A 45 12.88 5.72 2.75
C LEU A 45 13.77 6.48 1.75
N GLY A 46 13.25 7.57 1.23
CA GLY A 46 13.94 8.39 0.25
C GLY A 46 13.09 9.55 -0.25
N GLY A 47 13.43 10.06 -1.40
CA GLY A 47 12.74 11.14 -2.10
C GLY A 47 12.76 10.92 -3.62
N ARG A 48 12.44 11.95 -4.40
CA ARG A 48 12.44 11.89 -5.88
C ARG A 48 13.78 11.40 -6.44
N ALA A 49 14.90 11.83 -5.85
CA ALA A 49 16.24 11.47 -6.31
C ALA A 49 16.58 9.99 -6.10
N GLY A 50 15.95 9.31 -5.13
CA GLY A 50 16.21 7.90 -4.85
C GLY A 50 16.02 7.49 -3.41
N ILE A 51 16.46 6.28 -3.11
CA ILE A 51 16.50 5.72 -1.76
C ILE A 51 17.64 6.39 -0.98
N ARG A 52 17.34 6.88 0.22
CA ARG A 52 18.30 7.49 1.16
C ARG A 52 18.73 6.51 2.25
N TYR A 53 17.82 5.59 2.60
CA TYR A 53 18.06 4.57 3.61
C TYR A 53 17.19 3.35 3.36
N GLN A 54 17.75 2.15 3.57
CA GLN A 54 17.01 0.90 3.56
C GLN A 54 17.64 -0.11 4.52
N LYS A 55 16.80 -0.90 5.20
CA LYS A 55 17.25 -1.92 6.15
C LYS A 55 16.20 -2.99 6.39
N GLY A 56 16.68 -4.22 6.56
CA GLY A 56 15.90 -5.33 7.12
C GLY A 56 16.15 -5.50 8.61
N TYR A 57 15.13 -5.94 9.36
CA TYR A 57 15.15 -6.08 10.80
C TYR A 57 14.55 -7.41 11.22
N GLY A 58 15.10 -8.01 12.29
CA GLY A 58 14.60 -9.27 12.83
C GLY A 58 14.70 -10.41 11.82
N HIS A 59 13.67 -11.25 11.76
CA HIS A 59 13.65 -12.46 10.94
C HIS A 59 12.29 -12.65 10.27
N LEU A 60 12.20 -13.49 9.22
CA LEU A 60 10.92 -13.78 8.54
C LEU A 60 9.93 -14.50 9.44
N THR A 61 10.43 -15.24 10.44
CA THR A 61 9.63 -15.90 11.47
C THR A 61 10.17 -15.54 12.86
N TRP A 62 9.52 -16.03 13.93
CA TRP A 62 10.01 -15.87 15.29
C TRP A 62 11.25 -16.74 15.64
N SER A 63 11.74 -17.51 14.69
CA SER A 63 12.98 -18.28 14.83
C SER A 63 14.18 -17.46 14.39
N ALA A 64 15.21 -17.39 15.21
CA ALA A 64 16.49 -16.77 14.86
C ALA A 64 17.22 -17.49 13.69
N ALA A 65 16.85 -18.75 13.41
CA ALA A 65 17.38 -19.50 12.26
C ALA A 65 16.69 -19.11 10.91
N SER A 66 15.58 -18.35 10.96
CA SER A 66 14.95 -17.93 9.71
C SER A 66 15.67 -16.70 9.12
N PRO A 67 15.60 -16.50 7.79
CA PRO A 67 16.31 -15.41 7.13
C PRO A 67 15.97 -14.04 7.71
N VAL A 68 16.95 -13.14 7.68
CA VAL A 68 16.72 -11.70 7.90
C VAL A 68 16.01 -11.13 6.66
N PRO A 69 14.96 -10.32 6.82
CA PRO A 69 14.34 -9.65 5.69
C PRO A 69 15.34 -8.75 4.94
N ASP A 70 15.23 -8.76 3.62
CA ASP A 70 16.05 -7.96 2.72
C ASP A 70 15.15 -7.06 1.87
N PRO A 71 15.42 -5.73 1.79
CA PRO A 71 14.57 -4.77 1.09
C PRO A 71 14.38 -5.07 -0.41
N ASP A 72 15.38 -5.66 -1.06
CA ASP A 72 15.39 -5.87 -2.50
C ASP A 72 14.74 -7.21 -2.91
N SER A 73 14.79 -8.21 -2.02
CA SER A 73 14.40 -9.58 -2.39
C SER A 73 13.29 -10.19 -1.55
N THR A 74 13.06 -9.70 -0.31
CA THR A 74 11.98 -10.23 0.53
C THR A 74 10.62 -9.74 0.06
N ARG A 75 9.76 -10.67 -0.33
CA ARG A 75 8.37 -10.37 -0.70
C ARG A 75 7.45 -10.42 0.51
N TYR A 76 6.57 -9.44 0.58
CA TYR A 76 5.50 -9.35 1.57
C TYR A 76 4.14 -9.41 0.86
N ASP A 77 3.17 -10.07 1.46
CA ASP A 77 1.76 -9.91 1.07
C ASP A 77 1.36 -8.45 1.37
N LEU A 78 1.07 -7.70 0.32
CA LEU A 78 0.78 -6.28 0.39
C LEU A 78 -0.60 -5.98 0.97
N ALA A 79 -1.48 -6.99 1.03
CA ALA A 79 -2.86 -6.85 1.49
C ALA A 79 -3.54 -5.66 0.77
N SER A 80 -4.15 -4.73 1.53
CA SER A 80 -4.84 -3.56 0.97
C SER A 80 -3.96 -2.57 0.23
N LEU A 81 -2.62 -2.65 0.33
CA LEU A 81 -1.76 -1.87 -0.58
C LEU A 81 -1.97 -2.26 -2.04
N THR A 82 -2.52 -3.46 -2.32
CA THR A 82 -2.95 -3.88 -3.66
C THR A 82 -3.89 -2.86 -4.31
N LYS A 83 -4.75 -2.22 -3.52
CA LYS A 83 -5.67 -1.18 -3.99
C LYS A 83 -4.94 -0.04 -4.66
N VAL A 84 -3.89 0.47 -4.01
CA VAL A 84 -3.17 1.67 -4.45
C VAL A 84 -1.94 1.36 -5.31
N VAL A 85 -1.41 0.14 -5.26
CA VAL A 85 -0.24 -0.27 -6.06
C VAL A 85 -0.66 -0.95 -7.37
N GLY A 86 -1.81 -1.62 -7.39
CA GLY A 86 -2.28 -2.39 -8.54
C GLY A 86 -3.53 -1.81 -9.19
N THR A 87 -4.65 -1.83 -8.47
CA THR A 87 -5.96 -1.57 -9.06
C THR A 87 -6.17 -0.09 -9.39
N MET A 88 -5.89 0.81 -8.45
CA MET A 88 -6.07 2.25 -8.67
C MET A 88 -5.21 2.77 -9.83
N PRO A 89 -3.90 2.49 -9.93
CA PRO A 89 -3.12 2.97 -11.07
C PRO A 89 -3.54 2.32 -12.40
N ALA A 90 -4.07 1.08 -12.39
CA ALA A 90 -4.69 0.51 -13.59
C ALA A 90 -5.94 1.29 -14.02
N VAL A 91 -6.80 1.68 -13.05
CA VAL A 91 -7.93 2.58 -13.34
C VAL A 91 -7.44 3.94 -13.84
N ALA A 92 -6.41 4.53 -13.22
CA ALA A 92 -5.84 5.81 -13.65
C ALA A 92 -5.35 5.77 -15.12
N ARG A 93 -4.71 4.67 -15.51
CA ARG A 93 -4.33 4.42 -16.91
C ARG A 93 -5.55 4.40 -17.86
N LEU A 94 -6.59 3.67 -17.49
CA LEU A 94 -7.81 3.60 -18.30
C LEU A 94 -8.55 4.93 -18.36
N VAL A 95 -8.48 5.75 -17.32
CA VAL A 95 -9.00 7.13 -17.32
C VAL A 95 -8.20 8.00 -18.28
N GLU A 96 -6.88 7.95 -18.22
CA GLU A 96 -6.01 8.71 -19.13
C GLU A 96 -6.19 8.31 -20.60
N GLU A 97 -6.44 7.04 -20.85
CA GLU A 97 -6.75 6.51 -22.19
C GLU A 97 -8.18 6.86 -22.67
N GLY A 98 -8.97 7.55 -21.84
CA GLY A 98 -10.37 7.90 -22.15
C GLY A 98 -11.33 6.71 -22.17
N LYS A 99 -10.88 5.52 -21.72
CA LYS A 99 -11.69 4.29 -21.67
C LYS A 99 -12.62 4.25 -20.46
N VAL A 100 -12.25 4.94 -19.38
CA VAL A 100 -13.02 5.05 -18.14
C VAL A 100 -13.23 6.52 -17.80
N ALA A 101 -14.47 6.92 -17.54
CA ALA A 101 -14.80 8.24 -16.99
C ALA A 101 -15.09 8.09 -15.48
N LEU A 102 -14.44 8.90 -14.63
CA LEU A 102 -14.60 8.82 -13.17
C LEU A 102 -16.04 9.04 -12.74
N ASP A 103 -16.76 9.94 -13.40
CA ASP A 103 -18.13 10.32 -13.03
C ASP A 103 -19.21 9.51 -13.77
N ALA A 104 -18.80 8.53 -14.59
CA ALA A 104 -19.72 7.59 -15.20
C ALA A 104 -20.25 6.58 -14.17
N PRO A 105 -21.54 6.17 -14.27
CA PRO A 105 -22.07 5.08 -13.47
C PRO A 105 -21.28 3.78 -13.70
N VAL A 106 -21.04 3.04 -12.62
CA VAL A 106 -20.30 1.75 -12.66
C VAL A 106 -21.02 0.74 -13.58
N GLU A 107 -22.34 0.76 -13.65
CA GLU A 107 -23.15 -0.12 -14.52
C GLU A 107 -22.81 0.03 -16.01
N ARG A 108 -22.26 1.17 -16.45
CA ARG A 108 -21.77 1.37 -17.82
C ARG A 108 -20.67 0.35 -18.18
N TYR A 109 -19.84 -0.01 -17.22
CA TYR A 109 -18.71 -0.93 -17.37
C TYR A 109 -19.02 -2.32 -16.87
N LEU A 110 -19.91 -2.43 -15.86
CA LEU A 110 -20.35 -3.65 -15.22
C LEU A 110 -21.89 -3.75 -15.25
N PRO A 111 -22.48 -4.14 -16.40
CA PRO A 111 -23.95 -4.10 -16.61
C PRO A 111 -24.76 -4.96 -15.64
N ARG A 112 -24.12 -5.91 -14.94
CA ARG A 112 -24.77 -6.74 -13.90
C ARG A 112 -24.83 -6.06 -12.53
N PHE A 113 -24.11 -4.93 -12.33
CA PHE A 113 -24.13 -4.16 -11.07
C PHE A 113 -25.28 -3.15 -11.11
N VAL A 114 -26.51 -3.63 -11.02
CA VAL A 114 -27.74 -2.86 -11.17
C VAL A 114 -28.70 -3.07 -10.01
N GLY A 115 -29.72 -2.24 -9.96
CA GLY A 115 -30.84 -2.31 -9.02
C GLY A 115 -30.77 -1.28 -7.89
N GLY A 116 -31.92 -0.75 -7.52
CA GLY A 116 -32.06 0.30 -6.51
C GLY A 116 -31.26 1.55 -6.85
N ALA A 117 -30.48 2.04 -5.89
CA ALA A 117 -29.65 3.23 -6.06
C ALA A 117 -28.29 2.97 -6.74
N LYS A 118 -27.98 1.74 -7.17
CA LYS A 118 -26.68 1.39 -7.78
C LYS A 118 -26.38 2.15 -9.07
N GLY A 119 -27.41 2.48 -9.87
CA GLY A 119 -27.26 3.30 -11.08
C GLY A 119 -26.68 4.70 -10.82
N ARG A 120 -26.62 5.15 -9.56
CA ARG A 120 -25.99 6.42 -9.17
C ARG A 120 -24.56 6.25 -8.65
N VAL A 121 -24.07 5.02 -8.48
CA VAL A 121 -22.70 4.76 -8.03
C VAL A 121 -21.76 4.99 -9.19
N THR A 122 -20.84 5.96 -9.06
CA THR A 122 -19.83 6.27 -10.06
C THR A 122 -18.51 5.56 -9.77
N VAL A 123 -17.61 5.52 -10.75
CA VAL A 123 -16.25 5.00 -10.59
C VAL A 123 -15.50 5.80 -9.50
N ARG A 124 -15.68 7.12 -9.45
CA ARG A 124 -15.14 8.00 -8.41
C ARG A 124 -15.55 7.54 -7.02
N MET A 125 -16.84 7.25 -6.83
CA MET A 125 -17.38 6.79 -5.54
C MET A 125 -16.85 5.43 -5.09
N LEU A 126 -16.39 4.58 -6.01
CA LEU A 126 -15.67 3.36 -5.65
C LEU A 126 -14.24 3.68 -5.16
N LEU A 127 -13.54 4.62 -5.83
CA LEU A 127 -12.17 4.99 -5.49
C LEU A 127 -12.06 5.72 -4.14
N ASP A 128 -12.99 6.64 -3.84
CA ASP A 128 -12.98 7.45 -2.62
C ASP A 128 -13.81 6.86 -1.47
N HIS A 129 -14.37 5.65 -1.68
CA HIS A 129 -15.16 4.92 -0.70
C HIS A 129 -16.48 5.59 -0.28
N THR A 130 -17.12 6.31 -1.20
CA THR A 130 -18.44 6.95 -0.98
C THR A 130 -19.60 6.23 -1.66
N SER A 131 -19.39 5.02 -2.19
CA SER A 131 -20.39 4.25 -2.95
C SER A 131 -21.63 3.84 -2.15
N GLY A 132 -21.56 3.81 -0.82
CA GLY A 132 -22.58 3.27 0.05
C GLY A 132 -22.60 1.74 0.19
N LEU A 133 -21.65 1.02 -0.42
CA LEU A 133 -21.46 -0.41 -0.23
C LEU A 133 -20.97 -0.72 1.20
N PRO A 134 -21.33 -1.90 1.77
CA PRO A 134 -20.77 -2.31 3.06
C PRO A 134 -19.24 -2.45 3.01
N ALA A 135 -18.59 -2.22 4.16
CA ALA A 135 -17.14 -2.31 4.29
C ALA A 135 -16.58 -3.68 3.89
N TYR A 136 -17.28 -4.74 4.27
CA TYR A 136 -16.82 -6.12 4.12
C TYR A 136 -17.99 -7.09 4.05
N LEU A 137 -17.78 -8.21 3.33
CA LEU A 137 -18.67 -9.37 3.28
C LEU A 137 -17.79 -10.63 3.18
N GLU A 138 -18.12 -11.68 3.92
CA GLU A 138 -17.34 -12.93 3.93
C GLU A 138 -17.67 -13.82 2.73
N PHE A 139 -17.33 -13.40 1.53
CA PHE A 139 -17.59 -14.16 0.29
C PHE A 139 -17.04 -15.58 0.36
N PHE A 140 -15.86 -15.76 0.98
CA PHE A 140 -15.24 -17.07 1.14
C PHE A 140 -16.08 -18.08 1.94
N ARG A 141 -17.00 -17.60 2.79
CA ARG A 141 -17.96 -18.44 3.53
C ARG A 141 -19.28 -18.61 2.81
N LEU A 142 -19.67 -17.61 2.02
CA LEU A 142 -21.01 -17.52 1.42
C LEU A 142 -21.08 -18.13 0.01
N THR A 143 -19.92 -18.41 -0.61
CA THR A 143 -19.83 -18.87 -2.00
C THR A 143 -18.78 -19.96 -2.15
N GLN A 144 -18.90 -20.78 -3.19
CA GLN A 144 -17.98 -21.90 -3.44
C GLN A 144 -16.88 -21.58 -4.45
N ASP A 145 -17.13 -20.65 -5.36
CA ASP A 145 -16.26 -20.32 -6.48
C ASP A 145 -16.26 -18.80 -6.78
N ARG A 146 -15.42 -18.38 -7.73
CA ARG A 146 -15.27 -16.99 -8.16
C ARG A 146 -16.56 -16.42 -8.76
N ASP A 147 -17.26 -17.18 -9.59
CA ASP A 147 -18.42 -16.67 -10.32
C ASP A 147 -19.61 -16.45 -9.39
N SER A 148 -19.83 -17.35 -8.45
CA SER A 148 -20.83 -17.16 -7.39
C SER A 148 -20.47 -16.00 -6.46
N ALA A 149 -19.19 -15.76 -6.19
CA ALA A 149 -18.72 -14.60 -5.41
C ALA A 149 -18.98 -13.28 -6.16
N ILE A 150 -18.69 -13.22 -7.45
CA ILE A 150 -18.99 -12.07 -8.32
C ILE A 150 -20.52 -11.84 -8.39
N ALA A 151 -21.31 -12.89 -8.57
CA ALA A 151 -22.77 -12.78 -8.61
C ALA A 151 -23.33 -12.24 -7.28
N LEU A 152 -22.79 -12.66 -6.14
CA LEU A 152 -23.16 -12.14 -4.82
C LEU A 152 -22.72 -10.67 -4.66
N LEU A 153 -21.50 -10.31 -5.09
CA LEU A 153 -21.01 -8.93 -5.06
C LEU A 153 -21.95 -8.00 -5.83
N TYR A 154 -22.36 -8.37 -7.04
CA TYR A 154 -23.27 -7.56 -7.85
C TYR A 154 -24.67 -7.43 -7.20
N ARG A 155 -25.14 -8.42 -6.44
CA ARG A 155 -26.43 -8.37 -5.74
C ARG A 155 -26.38 -7.70 -4.37
N THR A 156 -25.17 -7.50 -3.80
CA THR A 156 -25.01 -6.88 -2.48
C THR A 156 -25.70 -5.51 -2.44
N PRO A 157 -26.64 -5.27 -1.52
CA PRO A 157 -27.34 -3.98 -1.44
C PRO A 157 -26.43 -2.88 -0.89
N LEU A 158 -26.71 -1.65 -1.29
CA LEU A 158 -26.11 -0.48 -0.65
C LEU A 158 -26.67 -0.32 0.77
N ARG A 159 -25.82 0.02 1.72
CA ARG A 159 -26.21 0.33 3.11
C ARG A 159 -26.54 1.81 3.31
N ARG A 160 -26.00 2.67 2.44
CA ARG A 160 -26.17 4.12 2.49
C ARG A 160 -26.42 4.66 1.07
N ALA A 161 -26.92 5.87 0.98
CA ALA A 161 -27.04 6.55 -0.30
C ALA A 161 -25.62 6.81 -0.90
N PRO A 162 -25.46 6.62 -2.23
CA PRO A 162 -24.22 6.96 -2.90
C PRO A 162 -23.84 8.43 -2.68
N GLY A 163 -22.60 8.70 -2.33
CA GLY A 163 -22.05 10.03 -2.04
C GLY A 163 -22.30 10.55 -0.62
N ALA A 164 -23.11 9.86 0.20
CA ALA A 164 -23.54 10.41 1.49
C ALA A 164 -22.44 10.38 2.57
N THR A 165 -21.61 9.35 2.60
CA THR A 165 -20.57 9.18 3.63
C THR A 165 -19.41 8.36 3.11
N VAL A 166 -18.22 8.60 3.65
CA VAL A 166 -17.05 7.76 3.42
C VAL A 166 -17.15 6.50 4.32
N GLU A 167 -17.18 5.32 3.72
CA GLU A 167 -17.06 4.03 4.41
C GLU A 167 -16.06 3.16 3.66
N TYR A 168 -14.86 2.97 4.24
CA TYR A 168 -13.83 2.11 3.63
C TYR A 168 -14.40 0.73 3.31
N SER A 169 -14.37 0.34 2.04
CA SER A 169 -15.01 -0.89 1.55
C SER A 169 -14.09 -1.67 0.62
N ASP A 170 -13.85 -2.94 0.95
CA ASP A 170 -13.17 -3.88 0.07
C ASP A 170 -14.00 -4.19 -1.18
N LEU A 171 -15.33 -4.11 -1.07
CA LEU A 171 -16.26 -4.37 -2.18
C LEU A 171 -16.07 -3.35 -3.31
N ASN A 172 -15.75 -2.09 -2.97
CA ASN A 172 -15.45 -1.06 -3.95
C ASN A 172 -14.29 -1.49 -4.85
N PHE A 173 -13.22 -1.97 -4.26
CA PHE A 173 -12.03 -2.37 -5.01
C PHE A 173 -12.18 -3.73 -5.69
N LEU A 174 -13.02 -4.63 -5.18
CA LEU A 174 -13.46 -5.81 -5.92
C LEU A 174 -14.15 -5.40 -7.24
N LEU A 175 -15.09 -4.44 -7.19
CA LEU A 175 -15.76 -3.90 -8.37
C LEU A 175 -14.78 -3.19 -9.31
N LEU A 176 -13.85 -2.38 -8.79
CA LEU A 176 -12.81 -1.74 -9.60
C LEU A 176 -11.90 -2.75 -10.29
N GLY A 177 -11.53 -3.84 -9.63
CA GLY A 177 -10.78 -4.93 -10.25
C GLY A 177 -11.54 -5.56 -11.41
N LEU A 178 -12.83 -5.87 -11.23
CA LEU A 178 -13.70 -6.41 -12.29
C LEU A 178 -13.92 -5.39 -13.42
N LEU A 179 -13.99 -4.09 -13.10
CA LEU A 179 -14.07 -3.03 -14.11
C LEU A 179 -12.80 -2.99 -14.97
N VAL A 180 -11.62 -3.09 -14.35
CA VAL A 180 -10.35 -3.16 -15.09
C VAL A 180 -10.36 -4.37 -16.02
N GLU A 181 -10.78 -5.56 -15.56
CA GLU A 181 -10.89 -6.76 -16.41
C GLU A 181 -11.87 -6.55 -17.57
N ALA A 182 -13.04 -5.98 -17.30
CA ALA A 182 -14.07 -5.76 -18.32
C ALA A 182 -13.64 -4.77 -19.40
N VAL A 183 -12.99 -3.67 -19.01
CA VAL A 183 -12.58 -2.61 -19.95
C VAL A 183 -11.30 -2.96 -20.70
N SER A 184 -10.36 -3.65 -20.05
CA SER A 184 -9.09 -4.06 -20.67
C SER A 184 -9.20 -5.33 -21.51
N GLY A 185 -10.20 -6.17 -21.26
CA GLY A 185 -10.33 -7.51 -21.85
C GLY A 185 -9.32 -8.52 -21.30
N GLU A 186 -8.60 -8.20 -20.22
CA GLU A 186 -7.55 -9.05 -19.64
C GLU A 186 -7.84 -9.33 -18.16
N PRO A 187 -7.52 -10.55 -17.66
CA PRO A 187 -7.53 -10.79 -16.23
C PRO A 187 -6.63 -9.80 -15.48
N LEU A 188 -7.04 -9.37 -14.28
CA LEU A 188 -6.32 -8.40 -13.45
C LEU A 188 -4.86 -8.84 -13.19
N ALA A 189 -4.66 -10.16 -13.01
CA ALA A 189 -3.34 -10.76 -12.82
C ALA A 189 -2.38 -10.59 -14.02
N ARG A 190 -2.87 -10.30 -15.21
CA ARG A 190 -2.07 -9.99 -16.41
C ARG A 190 -2.00 -8.50 -16.66
N HIS A 191 -3.13 -7.81 -16.53
CA HIS A 191 -3.23 -6.39 -16.85
C HIS A 191 -2.33 -5.54 -15.94
N VAL A 192 -2.41 -5.72 -14.62
CA VAL A 192 -1.64 -4.91 -13.65
C VAL A 192 -0.12 -5.06 -13.85
N PRO A 193 0.45 -6.27 -13.93
CA PRO A 193 1.87 -6.42 -14.24
C PRO A 193 2.29 -5.76 -15.55
N ARG A 194 1.50 -5.91 -16.61
CA ARG A 194 1.81 -5.37 -17.95
C ARG A 194 1.66 -3.85 -18.04
N ALA A 195 0.57 -3.32 -17.50
CA ALA A 195 0.19 -1.92 -17.70
C ALA A 195 0.72 -0.97 -16.61
N VAL A 196 1.10 -1.51 -15.43
CA VAL A 196 1.51 -0.72 -14.26
C VAL A 196 2.89 -1.12 -13.76
N LEU A 197 3.05 -2.37 -13.29
CA LEU A 197 4.26 -2.77 -12.56
C LEU A 197 5.49 -2.84 -13.46
N GLY A 198 5.36 -3.42 -14.66
CA GLY A 198 6.46 -3.52 -15.64
C GLY A 198 6.99 -2.16 -16.06
N PRO A 199 6.15 -1.24 -16.56
CA PRO A 199 6.58 0.12 -16.90
C PRO A 199 7.20 0.89 -15.71
N ALA A 200 6.73 0.66 -14.48
CA ALA A 200 7.32 1.24 -13.28
C ALA A 200 8.63 0.54 -12.85
N GLY A 201 9.06 -0.53 -13.56
CA GLY A 201 10.25 -1.30 -13.22
C GLY A 201 10.14 -2.12 -11.92
N MET A 202 8.92 -2.49 -11.51
CA MET A 202 8.63 -3.24 -10.28
C MET A 202 8.63 -4.74 -10.58
N THR A 203 9.81 -5.30 -10.83
CA THR A 203 9.98 -6.68 -11.33
C THR A 203 9.81 -7.76 -10.26
N HIS A 204 9.83 -7.38 -8.99
CA HIS A 204 9.62 -8.27 -7.85
C HIS A 204 8.22 -8.15 -7.22
N THR A 205 7.33 -7.39 -7.87
CA THR A 205 5.94 -7.21 -7.42
C THR A 205 4.97 -7.85 -8.41
N GLY A 206 3.97 -8.57 -7.90
CA GLY A 206 2.96 -9.22 -8.74
C GLY A 206 1.95 -10.03 -7.93
N TYR A 207 0.94 -10.55 -8.64
CA TYR A 207 -0.01 -11.49 -8.04
C TYR A 207 0.62 -12.89 -7.94
N GLY A 208 0.51 -13.49 -6.75
CA GLY A 208 1.16 -14.77 -6.44
C GLY A 208 2.67 -14.64 -6.22
N VAL A 209 3.29 -15.74 -5.84
CA VAL A 209 4.71 -15.83 -5.53
C VAL A 209 5.37 -16.90 -6.42
N PRO A 210 6.35 -16.53 -7.26
CA PRO A 210 7.11 -17.52 -8.06
C PRO A 210 7.82 -18.54 -7.16
N ALA A 211 7.97 -19.77 -7.64
CA ALA A 211 8.58 -20.86 -6.87
C ALA A 211 9.98 -20.50 -6.33
N ALA A 212 10.79 -19.82 -7.15
CA ALA A 212 12.15 -19.38 -6.77
C ALA A 212 12.17 -18.30 -5.66
N ALA A 213 11.05 -17.62 -5.39
CA ALA A 213 10.96 -16.57 -4.39
C ALA A 213 10.37 -17.04 -3.05
N ARG A 214 9.96 -18.31 -2.93
CA ARG A 214 9.25 -18.80 -1.74
C ARG A 214 10.04 -18.67 -0.46
N GLU A 215 11.32 -19.00 -0.46
CA GLU A 215 12.19 -18.92 0.72
C GLU A 215 12.45 -17.50 1.19
N ARG A 216 12.26 -16.51 0.30
CA ARG A 216 12.40 -15.07 0.58
C ARG A 216 11.04 -14.37 0.68
N THR A 217 9.96 -15.13 0.93
CA THR A 217 8.63 -14.57 1.12
C THR A 217 8.24 -14.64 2.60
N ALA A 218 7.91 -13.50 3.16
CA ALA A 218 7.47 -13.40 4.55
C ALA A 218 6.14 -14.16 4.73
N PRO A 219 6.04 -15.10 5.69
CA PRO A 219 4.80 -15.81 5.96
C PRO A 219 3.73 -14.86 6.50
N THR A 220 2.47 -15.12 6.19
CA THR A 220 1.31 -14.30 6.54
C THR A 220 0.37 -14.97 7.54
N GLY A 221 0.59 -16.24 7.86
CA GLY A 221 -0.22 -17.00 8.80
C GLY A 221 0.46 -18.29 9.25
N GLN A 222 -0.26 -19.05 10.08
CA GLN A 222 0.15 -20.38 10.51
C GLN A 222 -0.95 -21.40 10.24
N TYR A 223 -0.54 -22.61 9.83
CA TYR A 223 -1.42 -23.76 9.78
C TYR A 223 -0.76 -24.93 10.52
N ARG A 224 -1.43 -25.47 11.55
CA ARG A 224 -0.90 -26.53 12.42
C ARG A 224 0.51 -26.22 12.93
N GLY A 225 0.75 -24.97 13.38
CA GLY A 225 2.05 -24.53 13.91
C GLY A 225 3.14 -24.26 12.86
N ARG A 226 2.88 -24.52 11.57
CA ARG A 226 3.85 -24.26 10.49
C ARG A 226 3.57 -22.92 9.81
N PRO A 227 4.60 -22.17 9.42
CA PRO A 227 4.43 -20.94 8.64
C PRO A 227 3.68 -21.20 7.33
N VAL A 228 2.70 -20.35 7.02
CA VAL A 228 2.03 -20.32 5.71
C VAL A 228 2.51 -19.11 4.95
N CYS A 229 3.14 -19.35 3.79
CA CYS A 229 3.53 -18.28 2.88
C CYS A 229 2.93 -18.49 1.49
N CYS A 230 3.14 -17.51 0.66
CA CYS A 230 3.08 -17.63 -0.80
C CYS A 230 1.67 -17.77 -1.38
N SER A 231 0.66 -17.75 -0.54
CA SER A 231 -0.75 -17.53 -0.89
C SER A 231 -1.25 -16.26 -0.22
N VAL A 232 -2.17 -15.56 -0.86
CA VAL A 232 -2.78 -14.34 -0.33
C VAL A 232 -3.42 -14.62 1.04
N ASN A 233 -3.16 -13.73 2.01
CA ASN A 233 -3.73 -13.84 3.36
C ASN A 233 -5.24 -13.60 3.37
N ASP A 234 -5.71 -12.71 2.50
CA ASP A 234 -7.13 -12.36 2.40
C ASP A 234 -7.94 -13.50 1.77
N GLN A 235 -8.87 -14.05 2.55
CA GLN A 235 -9.69 -15.20 2.11
C GLN A 235 -10.69 -14.83 1.02
N ASN A 236 -11.17 -13.58 0.98
CA ASN A 236 -11.99 -13.11 -0.12
C ASN A 236 -11.16 -13.01 -1.41
N ALA A 237 -9.96 -12.45 -1.34
CA ALA A 237 -9.07 -12.41 -2.49
C ALA A 237 -8.76 -13.83 -3.00
N ALA A 238 -8.52 -14.79 -2.11
CA ALA A 238 -8.38 -16.20 -2.48
C ALA A 238 -9.64 -16.74 -3.18
N ARG A 239 -10.85 -16.39 -2.70
CA ARG A 239 -12.13 -16.76 -3.32
C ARG A 239 -12.29 -16.14 -4.72
N PHE A 240 -11.76 -14.94 -4.93
CA PHE A 240 -11.74 -14.27 -6.23
C PHE A 240 -10.58 -14.72 -7.14
N GLY A 241 -9.87 -15.81 -6.81
CA GLY A 241 -8.80 -16.38 -7.64
C GLY A 241 -7.39 -15.92 -7.29
N GLY A 242 -7.19 -15.28 -6.15
CA GLY A 242 -5.89 -14.81 -5.66
C GLY A 242 -5.45 -13.44 -6.19
N ALA A 243 -5.99 -13.01 -7.32
CA ALA A 243 -5.77 -11.68 -7.90
C ALA A 243 -7.08 -10.88 -7.83
N ALA A 244 -7.27 -10.17 -6.74
CA ALA A 244 -8.48 -9.37 -6.51
C ALA A 244 -8.13 -7.87 -6.44
N GLY A 245 -9.08 -7.02 -6.77
CA GLY A 245 -8.84 -5.56 -6.80
C GLY A 245 -8.44 -4.97 -5.45
N HIS A 246 -8.80 -5.61 -4.34
CA HIS A 246 -8.54 -5.12 -2.99
C HIS A 246 -7.32 -5.75 -2.31
N ALA A 247 -6.85 -6.94 -2.75
CA ALA A 247 -5.73 -7.68 -2.18
C ALA A 247 -5.18 -8.74 -3.16
N GLY A 248 -3.97 -9.26 -2.91
CA GLY A 248 -3.35 -10.35 -3.66
C GLY A 248 -1.97 -10.05 -4.24
N LEU A 249 -1.53 -8.78 -4.27
CA LEU A 249 -0.16 -8.45 -4.65
C LEU A 249 0.83 -8.83 -3.55
N PHE A 250 1.97 -9.34 -3.98
CA PHE A 250 3.19 -9.49 -3.20
C PHE A 250 4.25 -8.57 -3.78
N GLY A 251 5.10 -7.97 -2.94
CA GLY A 251 6.12 -7.03 -3.41
C GLY A 251 7.24 -6.82 -2.42
N THR A 252 8.33 -6.20 -2.90
CA THR A 252 9.53 -5.88 -2.13
C THR A 252 9.57 -4.41 -1.72
N GLY A 253 10.43 -4.06 -0.76
CA GLY A 253 10.61 -2.68 -0.31
C GLY A 253 11.07 -1.75 -1.42
N THR A 254 12.05 -2.20 -2.21
CA THR A 254 12.64 -1.42 -3.30
C THR A 254 11.66 -1.16 -4.46
N ASP A 255 10.85 -2.17 -4.83
CA ASP A 255 9.80 -1.96 -5.85
C ASP A 255 8.78 -0.91 -5.39
N LEU A 256 8.34 -0.98 -4.13
CA LEU A 256 7.41 0.01 -3.59
C LEU A 256 8.04 1.41 -3.45
N ALA A 257 9.34 1.50 -3.20
CA ALA A 257 10.07 2.77 -3.23
C ALA A 257 10.08 3.36 -4.64
N ARG A 258 10.29 2.55 -5.69
CA ARG A 258 10.15 2.99 -7.10
C ARG A 258 8.74 3.51 -7.36
N TYR A 259 7.73 2.82 -6.88
CA TYR A 259 6.33 3.21 -7.02
C TYR A 259 6.02 4.57 -6.37
N LEU A 260 6.52 4.82 -5.17
CA LEU A 260 6.33 6.11 -4.51
C LEU A 260 7.11 7.23 -5.21
N ARG A 261 8.30 6.94 -5.75
CA ARG A 261 9.05 7.90 -6.60
C ARG A 261 8.27 8.27 -7.86
N LEU A 262 7.59 7.32 -8.49
CA LEU A 262 6.70 7.58 -9.63
C LEU A 262 5.61 8.62 -9.28
N TRP A 263 4.98 8.49 -8.10
CA TRP A 263 3.97 9.43 -7.64
C TRP A 263 4.56 10.80 -7.25
N LEU A 264 5.71 10.84 -6.61
CA LEU A 264 6.46 12.07 -6.33
C LEU A 264 6.92 12.76 -7.63
N GLY A 265 7.18 12.00 -8.69
CA GLY A 265 7.53 12.46 -10.04
C GLY A 265 6.31 12.76 -10.92
N GLU A 266 5.11 12.90 -10.32
CA GLU A 266 3.88 13.20 -11.05
C GLU A 266 3.63 12.26 -12.25
N GLY A 267 3.80 10.95 -12.03
CA GLY A 267 3.53 9.89 -13.01
C GLY A 267 4.71 9.53 -13.90
N GLU A 268 5.91 10.04 -13.62
CA GLU A 268 7.14 9.70 -14.33
C GLU A 268 8.22 9.16 -13.39
N LEU A 269 8.93 8.14 -13.84
CA LEU A 269 10.08 7.56 -13.14
C LEU A 269 11.16 7.14 -14.16
N ASP A 270 12.40 7.59 -13.96
CA ASP A 270 13.57 7.19 -14.74
C ASP A 270 13.34 7.33 -16.28
N GLY A 271 12.65 8.41 -16.70
CA GLY A 271 12.30 8.69 -18.11
C GLY A 271 11.09 7.91 -18.66
N VAL A 272 10.47 7.05 -17.85
CA VAL A 272 9.24 6.32 -18.22
C VAL A 272 8.04 7.01 -17.59
N ARG A 273 7.10 7.45 -18.45
CA ARG A 273 5.83 8.05 -18.03
C ARG A 273 4.73 7.01 -18.00
N LEU A 274 4.18 6.78 -16.82
CA LEU A 274 3.06 5.87 -16.63
C LEU A 274 1.72 6.59 -16.87
N PHE A 275 1.58 7.83 -16.39
CA PHE A 275 0.44 8.71 -16.63
C PHE A 275 0.89 10.18 -16.56
N SER A 276 0.06 11.08 -17.11
CA SER A 276 0.35 12.51 -17.16
C SER A 276 0.38 13.15 -15.77
N PRO A 277 1.06 14.31 -15.59
CA PRO A 277 0.98 15.09 -14.37
C PRO A 277 -0.44 15.48 -14.00
N ALA A 278 -1.30 15.72 -14.99
CA ALA A 278 -2.72 16.04 -14.76
C ALA A 278 -3.45 14.86 -14.11
N THR A 279 -3.24 13.63 -14.61
CA THR A 279 -3.81 12.42 -14.01
C THR A 279 -3.25 12.17 -12.63
N ALA A 280 -1.93 12.33 -12.42
CA ALA A 280 -1.32 12.19 -11.09
C ALA A 280 -1.96 13.15 -10.09
N ARG A 281 -2.05 14.44 -10.42
CA ARG A 281 -2.69 15.44 -9.57
C ARG A 281 -4.18 15.17 -9.32
N LEU A 282 -4.92 14.71 -10.34
CA LEU A 282 -6.32 14.32 -10.19
C LEU A 282 -6.51 13.23 -9.13
N PHE A 283 -5.66 12.20 -9.13
CA PHE A 283 -5.74 11.09 -8.19
C PHE A 283 -5.21 11.46 -6.77
N LEU A 284 -4.42 12.52 -6.65
CA LEU A 284 -3.93 13.05 -5.38
C LEU A 284 -4.75 14.27 -4.88
N SER A 285 -5.79 14.66 -5.59
CA SER A 285 -6.67 15.77 -5.19
C SER A 285 -7.87 15.25 -4.39
N PRO A 286 -8.20 15.87 -3.25
CA PRO A 286 -9.43 15.55 -2.52
C PRO A 286 -10.65 16.01 -3.31
N ALA A 287 -11.75 15.26 -3.22
CA ALA A 287 -13.03 15.64 -3.83
C ALA A 287 -13.58 16.94 -3.24
N GLU A 288 -13.35 17.14 -1.94
CA GLU A 288 -13.77 18.32 -1.17
C GLU A 288 -12.65 18.76 -0.22
N ALA A 289 -12.65 20.04 0.14
CA ALA A 289 -11.76 20.56 1.19
C ALA A 289 -12.01 19.79 2.50
N GLY A 290 -10.96 19.24 3.10
CA GLY A 290 -11.05 18.46 4.33
C GLY A 290 -11.38 16.98 4.15
N ALA A 291 -11.58 16.47 2.93
CA ALA A 291 -11.76 15.04 2.71
C ALA A 291 -10.53 14.23 3.19
N THR A 292 -10.80 13.12 3.88
CA THR A 292 -9.77 12.19 4.37
C THR A 292 -9.37 11.15 3.33
N ARG A 293 -10.07 11.13 2.19
CA ARG A 293 -9.84 10.21 1.08
C ARG A 293 -9.53 10.98 -0.19
N LEU A 294 -8.59 10.43 -0.94
CA LEU A 294 -8.30 10.76 -2.33
C LEU A 294 -8.81 9.61 -3.20
N LEU A 295 -8.56 9.65 -4.50
CA LEU A 295 -8.93 8.54 -5.38
C LEU A 295 -8.04 7.30 -5.13
N GLY A 296 -8.43 6.49 -4.15
CA GLY A 296 -7.72 5.30 -3.66
C GLY A 296 -6.82 5.56 -2.46
N TRP A 297 -6.18 6.70 -2.35
CA TRP A 297 -5.26 7.04 -1.28
C TRP A 297 -5.95 7.54 -0.02
N GLU A 298 -5.27 7.43 1.13
CA GLU A 298 -5.62 8.10 2.39
C GLU A 298 -4.81 9.39 2.55
N ARG A 299 -5.43 10.40 3.15
CA ARG A 299 -4.71 11.56 3.71
C ARG A 299 -4.49 11.36 5.21
N PRO A 300 -3.41 11.90 5.78
CA PRO A 300 -3.25 11.93 7.23
C PRO A 300 -4.44 12.62 7.91
N PRO A 301 -5.10 11.98 8.89
CA PRO A 301 -6.39 12.45 9.41
C PRO A 301 -6.31 13.73 10.23
N HIS A 302 -5.14 14.12 10.72
CA HIS A 302 -4.96 15.26 11.63
C HIS A 302 -5.19 16.64 10.99
N ARG A 303 -5.22 16.72 9.65
CA ARG A 303 -5.43 17.99 8.92
C ARG A 303 -6.61 17.97 7.96
N ALA A 304 -7.30 16.82 7.86
CA ALA A 304 -8.41 16.66 6.93
C ALA A 304 -9.60 17.60 7.21
N ASN A 305 -9.71 18.14 8.41
CA ASN A 305 -10.92 18.86 8.84
C ASN A 305 -10.72 20.35 9.08
N GLY A 306 -9.67 21.01 8.58
CA GLY A 306 -9.51 22.47 8.66
C GLY A 306 -9.81 23.16 10.00
N ALA A 307 -10.54 22.49 10.89
CA ALA A 307 -11.00 22.90 12.20
C ALA A 307 -10.80 21.78 13.26
N GLY A 308 -10.20 20.65 12.90
CA GLY A 308 -9.98 19.54 13.83
C GLY A 308 -8.82 19.83 14.77
N GLU A 309 -9.00 19.54 16.07
CA GLU A 309 -7.89 19.50 17.00
C GLU A 309 -6.77 18.61 16.45
N PRO A 310 -5.49 19.04 16.54
CA PRO A 310 -4.37 18.17 16.16
C PRO A 310 -4.48 16.85 16.91
N CYS A 311 -4.14 15.77 16.22
CA CYS A 311 -4.14 14.45 16.82
C CYS A 311 -3.39 14.50 18.17
N ARG A 312 -4.08 14.26 19.29
CA ARG A 312 -3.46 14.36 20.63
C ARG A 312 -2.33 13.34 20.73
N ARG A 313 -1.18 13.75 21.24
CA ARG A 313 -0.05 12.80 21.44
C ARG A 313 -0.32 11.88 22.62
N PRO A 314 -0.08 10.55 22.45
CA PRO A 314 0.35 9.85 21.24
C PRO A 314 -0.80 9.73 20.23
N CYS A 315 -0.54 10.14 18.99
CA CYS A 315 -1.53 10.03 17.92
C CYS A 315 -1.84 8.56 17.59
N ASP A 316 -3.09 8.14 17.65
CA ASP A 316 -3.53 6.78 17.26
C ASP A 316 -3.62 6.63 15.71
N SER A 317 -2.95 7.51 14.97
CA SER A 317 -2.84 7.50 13.52
C SER A 317 -1.63 6.68 13.06
N ALA A 318 -1.82 5.88 12.01
CA ALA A 318 -0.72 5.19 11.34
C ALA A 318 0.26 6.15 10.64
N TYR A 319 -0.07 7.43 10.53
CA TYR A 319 0.70 8.45 9.83
C TYR A 319 1.36 9.49 10.75
N GLY A 320 1.23 9.32 12.08
CA GLY A 320 1.76 10.29 13.04
C GLY A 320 1.04 11.64 12.98
N SER A 321 1.74 12.70 13.36
CA SER A 321 1.21 14.07 13.48
C SER A 321 2.01 15.13 12.74
N GLU A 322 3.11 14.78 12.08
CA GLU A 322 4.08 15.71 11.53
C GLU A 322 4.04 15.82 9.98
N LEU A 323 3.29 14.91 9.30
CA LEU A 323 3.19 14.95 7.84
C LEU A 323 2.47 16.22 7.35
N SER A 324 2.78 16.68 6.14
CA SER A 324 2.13 17.83 5.51
C SER A 324 0.72 17.49 5.00
N ASP A 325 -0.04 18.53 4.64
CA ASP A 325 -1.37 18.38 4.03
C ASP A 325 -1.32 17.75 2.64
N ALA A 326 -0.15 17.77 1.97
CA ALA A 326 0.08 17.14 0.68
C ALA A 326 0.40 15.65 0.81
N ALA A 327 0.60 15.14 2.02
CA ALA A 327 0.94 13.74 2.23
C ALA A 327 -0.23 12.81 1.90
N PHE A 328 0.12 11.64 1.37
CA PHE A 328 -0.80 10.56 1.05
C PHE A 328 -0.18 9.22 1.37
N GLY A 329 -1.01 8.22 1.60
CA GLY A 329 -0.51 6.89 1.91
C GLY A 329 -1.61 5.84 1.94
N HIS A 330 -1.24 4.62 2.30
CA HIS A 330 -2.18 3.54 2.57
C HIS A 330 -1.56 2.47 3.47
N THR A 331 -2.39 1.72 4.17
CA THR A 331 -1.97 0.62 5.04
C THR A 331 -2.48 -0.72 4.55
N GLY A 332 -1.78 -1.82 4.91
CA GLY A 332 -2.22 -3.19 4.68
C GLY A 332 -2.42 -3.96 5.98
N TRP A 333 -3.39 -4.88 5.97
CA TRP A 333 -3.76 -5.71 7.10
C TRP A 333 -2.61 -6.58 7.61
N THR A 334 -1.81 -7.13 6.71
CA THR A 334 -0.65 -7.97 7.02
C THR A 334 0.44 -7.26 7.80
N GLY A 335 0.42 -5.92 7.80
CA GLY A 335 1.35 -5.09 8.54
C GLY A 335 2.11 -4.10 7.66
N THR A 336 1.75 -4.00 6.40
CA THR A 336 2.40 -3.14 5.41
C THR A 336 1.89 -1.71 5.46
N LEU A 337 2.77 -0.75 5.14
CA LEU A 337 2.48 0.68 5.06
C LEU A 337 3.35 1.29 3.97
N LEU A 338 2.77 2.21 3.22
CA LEU A 338 3.52 3.18 2.44
C LEU A 338 2.87 4.57 2.55
N TRP A 339 3.71 5.60 2.50
CA TRP A 339 3.26 6.98 2.38
C TRP A 339 4.32 7.84 1.69
N ALA A 340 3.88 8.96 1.13
CA ALA A 340 4.75 10.00 0.60
C ALA A 340 4.26 11.38 1.05
N ASP A 341 5.22 12.29 1.23
CA ASP A 341 5.00 13.71 1.53
C ASP A 341 5.71 14.55 0.46
N PRO A 342 4.98 14.98 -0.59
CA PRO A 342 5.57 15.75 -1.68
C PRO A 342 6.19 17.09 -1.24
N ALA A 343 5.65 17.70 -0.18
CA ALA A 343 6.15 18.98 0.34
C ALA A 343 7.51 18.86 1.04
N ARG A 344 7.86 17.65 1.48
CA ARG A 344 9.15 17.36 2.14
C ARG A 344 10.09 16.54 1.27
N ASP A 345 9.69 16.20 0.05
CA ASP A 345 10.41 15.26 -0.81
C ASP A 345 10.77 13.96 -0.07
N LEU A 346 9.78 13.37 0.60
CA LEU A 346 9.99 12.22 1.45
C LEU A 346 8.98 11.12 1.13
N PHE A 347 9.45 9.88 1.03
CA PHE A 347 8.60 8.69 1.03
C PHE A 347 9.09 7.67 2.05
N VAL A 348 8.17 6.81 2.50
CA VAL A 348 8.45 5.68 3.38
C VAL A 348 7.68 4.46 2.93
N VAL A 349 8.39 3.33 2.88
CA VAL A 349 7.88 1.97 2.76
C VAL A 349 8.24 1.23 4.04
N PHE A 350 7.23 0.73 4.75
CA PHE A 350 7.43 -0.08 5.95
C PHE A 350 6.63 -1.36 5.81
N LEU A 351 7.33 -2.47 5.64
CA LEU A 351 6.76 -3.80 5.43
C LEU A 351 7.01 -4.67 6.63
N THR A 352 5.95 -5.26 7.18
CA THR A 352 6.02 -6.26 8.23
C THR A 352 5.07 -7.41 7.91
N ASN A 353 5.29 -8.55 8.50
CA ASN A 353 4.36 -9.66 8.47
C ASN A 353 3.63 -9.85 9.83
N ARG A 354 3.06 -8.74 10.34
CA ARG A 354 2.32 -8.72 11.61
C ARG A 354 1.24 -9.80 11.71
N SER A 355 0.61 -10.18 10.60
CA SER A 355 -0.41 -11.24 10.57
C SER A 355 0.15 -12.64 10.87
N TYR A 356 1.47 -12.83 10.77
CA TYR A 356 2.13 -14.07 11.11
C TYR A 356 2.32 -14.21 12.62
N ALA A 357 1.43 -15.02 13.26
CA ALA A 357 1.54 -15.41 14.67
C ALA A 357 2.04 -14.30 15.62
N PRO A 358 1.36 -13.14 15.71
CA PRO A 358 1.80 -12.09 16.59
C PRO A 358 1.78 -12.58 18.05
N ARG A 359 2.82 -12.25 18.82
CA ARG A 359 2.94 -12.62 20.24
C ARG A 359 2.21 -11.66 21.15
N LEU A 360 1.89 -10.46 20.64
CA LEU A 360 1.13 -9.45 21.37
C LEU A 360 -0.35 -9.51 20.97
N GLY A 361 -1.23 -9.64 21.96
CA GLY A 361 -2.67 -9.41 21.77
C GLY A 361 -2.92 -7.98 21.26
N ASN A 362 -3.95 -7.79 20.42
CA ASN A 362 -4.26 -6.50 19.81
C ASN A 362 -3.07 -5.87 19.03
N SER A 363 -2.32 -6.72 18.32
CA SER A 363 -1.11 -6.33 17.56
C SER A 363 -1.37 -5.26 16.50
N ILE A 364 -2.60 -5.17 15.95
CA ILE A 364 -2.95 -4.16 14.96
C ILE A 364 -2.96 -2.73 15.56
N ARG A 365 -3.48 -2.56 16.76
CA ARG A 365 -3.45 -1.28 17.47
C ARG A 365 -2.02 -0.89 17.85
N ALA A 366 -1.25 -1.85 18.35
CA ALA A 366 0.15 -1.64 18.70
C ALA A 366 0.99 -1.25 17.46
N LEU A 367 0.72 -1.87 16.31
CA LEU A 367 1.37 -1.53 15.05
C LEU A 367 1.04 -0.10 14.58
N ARG A 368 -0.21 0.38 14.78
CA ARG A 368 -0.55 1.78 14.49
C ARG A 368 0.36 2.75 15.25
N GLY A 369 0.58 2.50 16.53
CA GLY A 369 1.50 3.31 17.33
C GLY A 369 2.95 3.29 16.82
N VAL A 370 3.44 2.12 16.38
CA VAL A 370 4.78 2.01 15.76
C VAL A 370 4.85 2.82 14.46
N ARG A 371 3.86 2.69 13.59
CA ARG A 371 3.78 3.42 12.30
C ARG A 371 3.76 4.94 12.52
N GLY A 372 2.91 5.42 13.45
CA GLY A 372 2.81 6.85 13.77
C GLY A 372 4.11 7.41 14.35
N ALA A 373 4.71 6.72 15.32
CA ALA A 373 5.99 7.12 15.90
C ALA A 373 7.12 7.14 14.86
N LEU A 374 7.11 6.15 13.94
CA LEU A 374 8.07 6.08 12.83
C LEU A 374 7.91 7.26 11.87
N ALA A 375 6.67 7.60 11.49
CA ALA A 375 6.39 8.73 10.61
C ALA A 375 6.88 10.04 11.24
N ASP A 376 6.53 10.32 12.49
CA ASP A 376 6.97 11.53 13.19
C ASP A 376 8.49 11.60 13.34
N ALA A 377 9.15 10.47 13.66
CA ALA A 377 10.62 10.43 13.77
C ALA A 377 11.31 10.74 12.43
N LEU A 378 10.80 10.17 11.33
CA LEU A 378 11.37 10.38 9.99
C LEU A 378 11.14 11.79 9.47
N VAL A 379 9.97 12.39 9.72
CA VAL A 379 9.73 13.79 9.37
C VAL A 379 10.68 14.72 10.12
N ARG A 380 10.86 14.52 11.43
CA ARG A 380 11.82 15.33 12.22
C ARG A 380 13.27 15.15 11.76
N SER A 381 13.67 13.94 11.35
CA SER A 381 15.03 13.71 10.85
C SER A 381 15.27 14.24 9.44
N ALA A 382 14.22 14.47 8.64
CA ALA A 382 14.31 15.03 7.29
C ALA A 382 14.26 16.58 7.28
N THR A 383 13.89 17.20 8.40
CA THR A 383 13.90 18.66 8.56
C THR A 383 15.31 19.08 9.00
N PRO A 384 15.97 20.01 8.28
CA PRO A 384 17.34 20.47 8.62
C PRO A 384 17.42 21.16 9.97
#